data_e081d4c8597425ead0d04910bb3f6cda
#
_entry.id   e081d4c8597425ead0d04910bb3f6cda
#
_cell.length_a   1.000
_cell.length_b   1.000
_cell.length_c   1.000
_cell.angle_alpha   90.00
_cell.angle_beta   90.00
_cell.angle_gamma   90.00
#
_symmetry.space_group_name_H-M   'P 1'
#
loop_
_entity.id
_entity.type
_entity.pdbx_description
1 polymer ?
#
loop_
_entity_poly.entity_id
_entity_poly.type
_entity_poly.pdbx_seq_one_letter_code
_entity_poly.pdbx_strand_id
1 'polypeptide(L)'
;MAFITSSFYSAKLAQEVEIDLYLPNDYTSKTGIIEPKAIVYFLHGLGRNYKYFKELSATNRYARDNQLAIVYLNAPQSWYTDMVHGMNYFSYVTEELPLILKSMFGLEFPREKTFLAGLSMGGYGTWKIGLSRPDMFSAIAPMSAPCDVEMISDMLKQMMAEGKPVTGLESFINAFGGNAEITEKDSIFKLLEKVSKLPADQQPRIRSMCGKQDELIGIYKQNVKMDRFAKTLPLADYKFWQWDGAHEYSFWDRAVLHAIAFFLENDYDEKEIRKWRCERE
;
A
#
# COMPACT_ATOMS: atom_id res chain seq x y z
N MET A 1 5.23 23.58 0.97
CA MET A 1 5.45 22.12 0.80
C MET A 1 6.90 21.83 1.11
N ALA A 2 7.17 20.91 2.02
CA ALA A 2 8.52 20.43 2.27
C ALA A 2 8.67 19.01 1.73
N PHE A 3 9.67 18.80 0.88
CA PHE A 3 10.12 17.48 0.44
C PHE A 3 11.48 17.23 1.06
N ILE A 4 11.62 16.09 1.72
CA ILE A 4 12.85 15.66 2.35
C ILE A 4 13.21 14.31 1.78
N THR A 5 14.34 14.21 1.07
CA THR A 5 14.97 12.93 0.74
C THR A 5 16.00 12.65 1.82
N SER A 6 15.90 11.52 2.47
CA SER A 6 16.83 11.10 3.50
C SER A 6 17.42 9.73 3.18
N SER A 7 18.73 9.63 3.35
CA SER A 7 19.48 8.38 3.25
C SER A 7 19.99 7.99 4.66
N PHE A 8 19.86 6.72 4.99
CA PHE A 8 20.33 6.17 6.27
C PHE A 8 20.64 4.68 6.12
N TYR A 9 21.48 4.16 7.02
CA TYR A 9 21.75 2.73 7.08
C TYR A 9 20.58 2.01 7.76
N SER A 10 20.02 0.99 7.09
CA SER A 10 19.01 0.10 7.66
C SER A 10 19.67 -1.17 8.17
N ALA A 11 19.49 -1.49 9.44
CA ALA A 11 19.95 -2.74 10.02
C ALA A 11 19.14 -3.94 9.54
N LYS A 12 17.84 -3.77 9.26
CA LYS A 12 16.97 -4.83 8.72
C LYS A 12 17.31 -5.19 7.29
N LEU A 13 17.80 -4.22 6.51
CA LEU A 13 18.17 -4.42 5.12
C LEU A 13 19.69 -4.53 4.91
N ALA A 14 20.49 -4.35 5.96
CA ALA A 14 21.95 -4.39 5.95
C ALA A 14 22.58 -3.53 4.83
N GLN A 15 21.97 -2.37 4.55
CA GLN A 15 22.42 -1.43 3.49
C GLN A 15 21.91 -0.01 3.74
N GLU A 16 22.48 0.94 3.02
CA GLU A 16 21.90 2.27 2.92
C GLU A 16 20.58 2.24 2.13
N VAL A 17 19.60 2.97 2.61
CA VAL A 17 18.27 3.10 1.99
C VAL A 17 17.86 4.55 1.96
N GLU A 18 17.01 4.86 0.99
CA GLU A 18 16.42 6.20 0.85
C GLU A 18 14.91 6.14 1.10
N ILE A 19 14.41 7.19 1.72
CA ILE A 19 12.99 7.51 1.77
C ILE A 19 12.78 8.95 1.32
N ASP A 20 11.59 9.22 0.79
CA ASP A 20 11.11 10.59 0.63
C ASP A 20 9.99 10.85 1.64
N LEU A 21 10.06 11.99 2.30
CA LEU A 21 9.00 12.52 3.14
C LEU A 21 8.36 13.72 2.45
N TYR A 22 7.05 13.70 2.37
CA TYR A 22 6.25 14.89 2.10
C TYR A 22 5.67 15.40 3.43
N LEU A 23 5.95 16.65 3.76
CA LEU A 23 5.37 17.32 4.93
C LEU A 23 4.53 18.52 4.45
N PRO A 24 3.28 18.66 4.95
CA PRO A 24 2.48 19.81 4.62
C PRO A 24 3.13 21.09 5.16
N ASN A 25 3.03 22.15 4.37
CA ASN A 25 3.53 23.47 4.72
C ASN A 25 2.63 24.50 4.03
N ASP A 26 2.17 25.49 4.78
CA ASP A 26 1.37 26.58 4.27
C ASP A 26 2.14 27.89 4.34
N TYR A 27 2.45 28.44 3.18
CA TYR A 27 3.11 29.73 3.06
C TYR A 27 2.18 30.93 3.40
N THR A 28 0.88 30.69 3.49
CA THR A 28 -0.11 31.73 3.86
C THR A 28 -0.29 31.85 5.36
N SER A 29 0.14 30.86 6.14
CA SER A 29 0.15 30.93 7.59
C SER A 29 1.27 31.87 8.08
N LYS A 30 1.03 32.55 9.21
CA LYS A 30 2.04 33.47 9.81
C LYS A 30 3.36 32.76 10.16
N THR A 31 3.32 31.47 10.43
CA THR A 31 4.49 30.67 10.84
C THR A 31 5.05 29.83 9.70
N GLY A 32 4.29 29.61 8.61
CA GLY A 32 4.65 28.68 7.53
C GLY A 32 4.65 27.21 7.97
N ILE A 33 4.33 26.91 9.21
CA ILE A 33 4.37 25.57 9.80
C ILE A 33 2.94 25.03 9.88
N ILE A 34 2.75 23.81 9.36
CA ILE A 34 1.53 23.02 9.57
C ILE A 34 1.94 21.69 10.17
N GLU A 35 1.39 21.36 11.32
CA GLU A 35 1.52 20.03 11.88
C GLU A 35 0.64 19.07 11.07
N PRO A 36 1.21 17.95 10.58
CA PRO A 36 0.41 16.94 9.87
C PRO A 36 -0.65 16.35 10.81
N LYS A 37 -1.87 16.19 10.30
CA LYS A 37 -2.97 15.58 11.06
C LYS A 37 -2.83 14.07 11.18
N ALA A 38 -2.19 13.44 10.19
CA ALA A 38 -1.99 12.01 10.10
C ALA A 38 -0.83 11.71 9.14
N ILE A 39 -0.42 10.45 9.09
CA ILE A 39 0.65 9.96 8.22
C ILE A 39 0.16 8.81 7.35
N VAL A 40 0.57 8.81 6.08
CA VAL A 40 0.33 7.72 5.13
C VAL A 40 1.65 7.10 4.71
N TYR A 41 1.81 5.81 4.90
CA TYR A 41 2.89 5.03 4.31
C TYR A 41 2.47 4.61 2.91
N PHE A 42 3.29 4.94 1.90
CA PHE A 42 2.97 4.69 0.50
C PHE A 42 3.90 3.66 -0.12
N LEU A 43 3.33 2.54 -0.61
CA LEU A 43 4.03 1.37 -1.13
C LEU A 43 3.99 1.34 -2.65
N HIS A 44 5.18 1.36 -3.31
CA HIS A 44 5.29 1.36 -4.78
C HIS A 44 5.11 -0.05 -5.40
N GLY A 45 4.86 -0.08 -6.71
CA GLY A 45 4.73 -1.32 -7.48
C GLY A 45 6.05 -1.95 -7.88
N LEU A 46 5.98 -3.19 -8.40
CA LEU A 46 7.11 -3.96 -8.91
C LEU A 46 7.82 -3.23 -10.05
N GLY A 47 9.14 -3.33 -10.10
CA GLY A 47 9.98 -2.73 -11.16
C GLY A 47 10.06 -1.21 -11.11
N ARG A 48 9.55 -0.60 -10.05
CA ARG A 48 9.59 0.83 -9.79
C ARG A 48 10.25 1.12 -8.46
N ASN A 49 10.37 2.39 -8.13
CA ASN A 49 10.84 2.86 -6.84
C ASN A 49 9.86 3.90 -6.26
N TYR A 50 10.14 4.40 -5.08
CA TYR A 50 9.32 5.34 -4.35
C TYR A 50 9.09 6.69 -5.06
N LYS A 51 9.96 7.09 -6.04
CA LYS A 51 9.87 8.38 -6.75
C LYS A 51 8.73 8.43 -7.76
N TYR A 52 8.43 7.29 -8.39
CA TYR A 52 7.46 7.22 -9.50
C TYR A 52 6.06 7.69 -9.12
N PHE A 53 5.62 7.33 -7.93
CA PHE A 53 4.25 7.67 -7.55
C PHE A 53 4.08 9.19 -7.35
N LYS A 54 5.03 9.84 -6.71
CA LYS A 54 5.00 11.29 -6.51
C LYS A 54 5.17 12.08 -7.82
N GLU A 55 5.79 11.48 -8.83
CA GLU A 55 6.03 12.09 -10.14
C GLU A 55 4.82 11.96 -11.08
N LEU A 56 4.11 10.82 -11.00
CA LEU A 56 3.05 10.46 -11.93
C LEU A 56 1.63 10.63 -11.36
N SER A 57 1.50 11.11 -10.13
CA SER A 57 0.21 11.34 -9.50
C SER A 57 0.12 12.69 -8.79
N ALA A 58 -1.10 13.11 -8.49
CA ALA A 58 -1.35 14.33 -7.72
C ALA A 58 -1.35 14.09 -6.20
N THR A 59 -0.80 12.96 -5.72
CA THR A 59 -0.83 12.55 -4.30
C THR A 59 -0.35 13.64 -3.36
N ASN A 60 0.74 14.33 -3.70
CA ASN A 60 1.29 15.39 -2.86
C ASN A 60 0.34 16.60 -2.75
N ARG A 61 -0.41 16.91 -3.81
CA ARG A 61 -1.44 17.95 -3.78
C ARG A 61 -2.60 17.51 -2.87
N TYR A 62 -3.07 16.27 -3.00
CA TYR A 62 -4.12 15.74 -2.14
C TYR A 62 -3.69 15.72 -0.67
N ALA A 63 -2.44 15.33 -0.40
CA ALA A 63 -1.87 15.35 0.95
C ALA A 63 -1.79 16.76 1.53
N ARG A 64 -1.34 17.74 0.73
CA ARG A 64 -1.28 19.16 1.14
C ARG A 64 -2.66 19.67 1.54
N ASP A 65 -3.65 19.46 0.65
CA ASP A 65 -5.00 19.98 0.83
C ASP A 65 -5.70 19.36 2.05
N ASN A 66 -5.21 18.21 2.52
CA ASN A 66 -5.71 17.47 3.67
C ASN A 66 -4.75 17.46 4.89
N GLN A 67 -3.63 18.18 4.83
CA GLN A 67 -2.64 18.27 5.91
C GLN A 67 -2.07 16.91 6.35
N LEU A 68 -1.75 16.04 5.36
CA LEU A 68 -1.18 14.73 5.61
C LEU A 68 0.34 14.72 5.40
N ALA A 69 1.07 14.01 6.26
CA ALA A 69 2.42 13.57 5.96
C ALA A 69 2.37 12.31 5.08
N ILE A 70 3.30 12.18 4.14
CA ILE A 70 3.47 10.95 3.36
C ILE A 70 4.90 10.47 3.46
N VAL A 71 5.04 9.17 3.69
CA VAL A 71 6.32 8.45 3.63
C VAL A 71 6.32 7.60 2.36
N TYR A 72 7.17 7.95 1.41
CA TYR A 72 7.47 7.13 0.25
C TYR A 72 8.72 6.32 0.54
N LEU A 73 8.57 5.03 0.71
CA LEU A 73 9.67 4.13 1.02
C LEU A 73 10.07 3.26 -0.17
N ASN A 74 11.32 2.85 -0.22
CA ASN A 74 11.85 2.00 -1.27
C ASN A 74 11.90 0.54 -0.82
N ALA A 75 11.28 -0.35 -1.59
CA ALA A 75 11.26 -1.79 -1.34
C ALA A 75 11.27 -2.56 -2.68
N PRO A 76 12.36 -2.44 -3.47
CA PRO A 76 12.40 -2.97 -4.83
C PRO A 76 12.26 -4.49 -4.85
N GLN A 77 11.37 -4.99 -5.70
CA GLN A 77 11.16 -6.42 -5.97
C GLN A 77 10.95 -7.33 -4.75
N SER A 78 10.55 -6.75 -3.60
CA SER A 78 10.55 -7.41 -2.29
C SER A 78 9.25 -8.12 -1.94
N TRP A 79 8.16 -7.83 -2.67
CA TRP A 79 6.81 -8.22 -2.27
C TRP A 79 6.48 -7.83 -0.82
N TYR A 80 7.20 -6.84 -0.29
CA TYR A 80 7.04 -6.37 1.10
C TYR A 80 7.08 -7.52 2.12
N THR A 81 7.94 -8.52 1.87
CA THR A 81 8.16 -9.66 2.75
C THR A 81 9.55 -9.58 3.40
N ASP A 82 9.77 -10.36 4.44
CA ASP A 82 11.12 -10.78 4.79
C ASP A 82 11.43 -11.93 3.82
N MET A 83 12.23 -11.62 2.81
CA MET A 83 12.42 -12.45 1.64
C MET A 83 13.19 -13.74 2.00
N VAL A 84 12.83 -14.85 1.35
CA VAL A 84 13.59 -16.11 1.51
C VAL A 84 15.00 -15.96 0.93
N HIS A 85 15.12 -15.29 -0.21
CA HIS A 85 16.39 -14.99 -0.88
C HIS A 85 16.50 -13.46 -1.09
N GLY A 86 16.76 -12.73 0.01
CA GLY A 86 16.84 -11.26 -0.05
C GLY A 86 16.84 -10.63 1.33
N MET A 87 16.29 -9.41 1.39
CA MET A 87 16.32 -8.57 2.58
C MET A 87 14.98 -8.60 3.34
N ASN A 88 14.99 -8.14 4.60
CA ASN A 88 13.86 -8.20 5.52
C ASN A 88 12.96 -6.96 5.39
N TYR A 89 12.26 -6.80 4.25
CA TYR A 89 11.47 -5.61 3.98
C TYR A 89 10.21 -5.48 4.82
N PHE A 90 9.57 -6.60 5.21
CA PHE A 90 8.45 -6.55 6.13
C PHE A 90 8.89 -5.98 7.49
N SER A 91 9.96 -6.53 8.06
CA SER A 91 10.54 -6.06 9.34
C SER A 91 11.04 -4.61 9.24
N TYR A 92 11.64 -4.22 8.09
CA TYR A 92 12.04 -2.84 7.85
C TYR A 92 10.86 -1.87 7.96
N VAL A 93 9.76 -2.14 7.25
CA VAL A 93 8.59 -1.24 7.21
C VAL A 93 7.85 -1.20 8.54
N THR A 94 7.78 -2.34 9.25
CA THR A 94 6.91 -2.46 10.44
C THR A 94 7.63 -2.26 11.77
N GLU A 95 8.94 -2.38 11.81
CA GLU A 95 9.71 -2.30 13.06
C GLU A 95 10.74 -1.16 13.03
N GLU A 96 11.53 -1.05 11.95
CA GLU A 96 12.64 -0.10 11.89
C GLU A 96 12.22 1.30 11.41
N LEU A 97 11.48 1.38 10.31
CA LEU A 97 11.06 2.65 9.72
C LEU A 97 10.27 3.55 10.69
N PRO A 98 9.33 3.05 11.51
CA PRO A 98 8.65 3.89 12.51
C PRO A 98 9.61 4.50 13.53
N LEU A 99 10.62 3.76 13.97
CA LEU A 99 11.64 4.25 14.91
C LEU A 99 12.51 5.32 14.26
N ILE A 100 12.86 5.17 12.99
CA ILE A 100 13.62 6.17 12.23
C ILE A 100 12.79 7.45 12.06
N LEU A 101 11.52 7.33 11.67
CA LEU A 101 10.62 8.48 11.52
C LEU A 101 10.47 9.25 12.82
N LYS A 102 10.33 8.56 13.95
CA LYS A 102 10.26 9.15 15.27
C LYS A 102 11.58 9.82 15.66
N SER A 103 12.70 9.11 15.55
CA SER A 103 14.00 9.56 16.08
C SER A 103 14.62 10.66 15.23
N MET A 104 14.51 10.60 13.90
CA MET A 104 15.17 11.55 13.01
C MET A 104 14.28 12.74 12.63
N PHE A 105 12.97 12.55 12.59
CA PHE A 105 12.03 13.57 12.08
C PHE A 105 10.97 13.99 13.10
N GLY A 106 10.91 13.37 14.29
CA GLY A 106 9.87 13.64 15.28
C GLY A 106 8.47 13.20 14.83
N LEU A 107 8.37 12.35 13.80
CA LEU A 107 7.11 11.89 13.24
C LEU A 107 6.67 10.62 13.96
N GLU A 108 5.78 10.80 14.91
CA GLU A 108 5.11 9.71 15.62
C GLU A 108 3.61 9.99 15.67
N PHE A 109 2.83 9.04 15.20
CA PHE A 109 1.38 9.16 15.17
C PHE A 109 0.74 7.93 15.84
N PRO A 110 -0.36 8.12 16.57
CA PRO A 110 -1.12 6.99 17.07
C PRO A 110 -1.76 6.21 15.92
N ARG A 111 -2.16 4.96 16.18
CA ARG A 111 -2.78 4.06 15.22
C ARG A 111 -3.89 4.74 14.39
N GLU A 112 -4.77 5.47 15.05
CA GLU A 112 -5.95 6.13 14.46
C GLU A 112 -5.58 7.18 13.40
N LYS A 113 -4.33 7.64 13.41
CA LYS A 113 -3.77 8.63 12.48
C LYS A 113 -2.67 8.05 11.59
N THR A 114 -2.52 6.73 11.57
CA THR A 114 -1.50 6.03 10.76
C THR A 114 -2.20 5.14 9.74
N PHE A 115 -1.92 5.41 8.45
CA PHE A 115 -2.59 4.77 7.32
C PHE A 115 -1.57 4.15 6.37
N LEU A 116 -2.03 3.16 5.59
CA LEU A 116 -1.21 2.44 4.63
C LEU A 116 -1.91 2.37 3.28
N ALA A 117 -1.21 2.74 2.23
CA ALA A 117 -1.69 2.65 0.85
C ALA A 117 -0.58 2.11 -0.06
N GLY A 118 -0.96 1.49 -1.15
CA GLY A 118 0.01 1.02 -2.15
C GLY A 118 -0.65 0.43 -3.37
N LEU A 119 0.11 0.38 -4.47
CA LEU A 119 -0.37 -0.09 -5.76
C LEU A 119 0.38 -1.35 -6.22
N SER A 120 -0.30 -2.24 -6.94
CA SER A 120 0.32 -3.44 -7.55
C SER A 120 1.02 -4.31 -6.49
N MET A 121 2.32 -4.59 -6.61
CA MET A 121 3.11 -5.23 -5.55
C MET A 121 2.96 -4.50 -4.21
N GLY A 122 2.91 -3.16 -4.20
CA GLY A 122 2.63 -2.37 -3.00
C GLY A 122 1.20 -2.52 -2.50
N GLY A 123 0.25 -2.84 -3.38
CA GLY A 123 -1.12 -3.22 -3.01
C GLY A 123 -1.15 -4.55 -2.24
N TYR A 124 -0.39 -5.55 -2.69
CA TYR A 124 -0.16 -6.77 -1.92
C TYR A 124 0.50 -6.45 -0.57
N GLY A 125 1.56 -5.64 -0.58
CA GLY A 125 2.22 -5.20 0.66
C GLY A 125 1.27 -4.48 1.61
N THR A 126 0.35 -3.67 1.09
CA THR A 126 -0.68 -2.98 1.88
C THR A 126 -1.62 -3.98 2.56
N TRP A 127 -2.10 -4.97 1.84
CA TRP A 127 -2.86 -6.06 2.42
C TRP A 127 -2.07 -6.79 3.51
N LYS A 128 -0.88 -7.31 3.15
CA LYS A 128 -0.05 -8.12 4.03
C LYS A 128 0.33 -7.38 5.31
N ILE A 129 0.90 -6.18 5.18
CA ILE A 129 1.37 -5.39 6.33
C ILE A 129 0.19 -4.94 7.18
N GLY A 130 -0.86 -4.38 6.57
CA GLY A 130 -2.01 -3.87 7.31
C GLY A 130 -2.76 -4.95 8.08
N LEU A 131 -2.88 -6.16 7.51
CA LEU A 131 -3.51 -7.29 8.20
C LEU A 131 -2.60 -7.97 9.23
N SER A 132 -1.26 -7.90 9.04
CA SER A 132 -0.30 -8.46 10.02
C SER A 132 -0.06 -7.51 11.19
N ARG A 133 -0.24 -6.20 10.99
CA ARG A 133 -0.02 -5.14 11.99
C ARG A 133 -1.26 -4.24 12.16
N PRO A 134 -2.40 -4.85 12.54
CA PRO A 134 -3.62 -4.08 12.81
C PRO A 134 -3.47 -3.13 14.01
N ASP A 135 -2.46 -3.36 14.85
CA ASP A 135 -2.03 -2.49 15.94
C ASP A 135 -1.37 -1.18 15.46
N MET A 136 -0.81 -1.18 14.24
CA MET A 136 -0.07 -0.05 13.68
C MET A 136 -0.92 0.82 12.75
N PHE A 137 -1.80 0.20 11.97
CA PHE A 137 -2.58 0.88 10.94
C PHE A 137 -4.08 0.79 11.20
N SER A 138 -4.76 1.94 11.29
CA SER A 138 -6.22 1.99 11.48
C SER A 138 -7.01 1.84 10.19
N ALA A 139 -6.40 2.18 9.05
CA ALA A 139 -7.03 2.02 7.74
C ALA A 139 -5.99 1.70 6.66
N ILE A 140 -6.41 0.87 5.69
CA ILE A 140 -5.58 0.43 4.57
C ILE A 140 -6.32 0.57 3.24
N ALA A 141 -5.57 0.95 2.18
CA ALA A 141 -6.10 1.14 0.85
C ALA A 141 -5.24 0.44 -0.22
N PRO A 142 -5.38 -0.89 -0.38
CA PRO A 142 -4.70 -1.62 -1.45
C PRO A 142 -5.32 -1.30 -2.82
N MET A 143 -4.46 -0.99 -3.82
CA MET A 143 -4.86 -0.63 -5.18
C MET A 143 -4.28 -1.62 -6.19
N SER A 144 -5.12 -2.17 -7.08
CA SER A 144 -4.70 -3.14 -8.13
C SER A 144 -3.78 -4.23 -7.57
N ALA A 145 -4.13 -4.80 -6.42
CA ALA A 145 -3.29 -5.72 -5.69
C ALA A 145 -3.31 -7.13 -6.29
N PRO A 146 -2.17 -7.78 -6.55
CA PRO A 146 -2.09 -9.21 -6.76
C PRO A 146 -2.29 -9.95 -5.43
N CYS A 147 -3.55 -10.02 -4.97
CA CYS A 147 -3.90 -10.48 -3.62
C CYS A 147 -4.08 -12.00 -3.50
N ASP A 148 -4.07 -12.74 -4.60
CA ASP A 148 -4.13 -14.21 -4.65
C ASP A 148 -2.74 -14.77 -5.01
N VAL A 149 -1.81 -14.64 -4.07
CA VAL A 149 -0.43 -15.11 -4.27
C VAL A 149 -0.34 -16.63 -4.36
N GLU A 150 -1.31 -17.36 -3.83
CA GLU A 150 -1.44 -18.81 -4.00
C GLU A 150 -1.66 -19.15 -5.47
N MET A 151 -2.55 -18.45 -6.17
CA MET A 151 -2.77 -18.63 -7.59
C MET A 151 -1.50 -18.33 -8.41
N ILE A 152 -0.75 -17.28 -8.04
CA ILE A 152 0.52 -16.93 -8.71
C ILE A 152 1.55 -18.05 -8.46
N SER A 153 1.61 -18.57 -7.25
CA SER A 153 2.47 -19.71 -6.90
C SER A 153 2.15 -20.95 -7.73
N ASP A 154 0.86 -21.31 -7.85
CA ASP A 154 0.43 -22.49 -8.62
C ASP A 154 0.74 -22.31 -10.11
N MET A 155 0.51 -21.12 -10.66
CA MET A 155 0.89 -20.78 -12.04
C MET A 155 2.40 -20.94 -12.25
N LEU A 156 3.22 -20.43 -11.32
CA LEU A 156 4.67 -20.54 -11.40
C LEU A 156 5.14 -22.00 -11.35
N LYS A 157 4.61 -22.80 -10.43
CA LYS A 157 4.91 -24.24 -10.33
C LYS A 157 4.57 -24.99 -11.61
N GLN A 158 3.42 -24.67 -12.22
CA GLN A 158 3.04 -25.26 -13.50
C GLN A 158 4.02 -24.88 -14.62
N MET A 159 4.39 -23.59 -14.74
CA MET A 159 5.37 -23.13 -15.73
C MET A 159 6.71 -23.85 -15.57
N MET A 160 7.19 -24.00 -14.33
CA MET A 160 8.43 -24.72 -14.05
C MET A 160 8.35 -26.20 -14.41
N ALA A 161 7.25 -26.87 -14.09
CA ALA A 161 7.03 -28.28 -14.44
C ALA A 161 6.96 -28.52 -15.95
N GLU A 162 6.48 -27.54 -16.72
CA GLU A 162 6.41 -27.56 -18.18
C GLU A 162 7.73 -27.09 -18.85
N GLY A 163 8.76 -26.75 -18.09
CA GLY A 163 10.04 -26.20 -18.59
C GLY A 163 9.91 -24.84 -19.27
N LYS A 164 8.84 -24.10 -18.96
CA LYS A 164 8.62 -22.75 -19.49
C LYS A 164 9.48 -21.72 -18.76
N PRO A 165 9.94 -20.67 -19.44
CA PRO A 165 10.69 -19.60 -18.78
C PRO A 165 9.80 -18.88 -17.76
N VAL A 166 10.35 -18.62 -16.59
CA VAL A 166 9.68 -17.87 -15.50
C VAL A 166 10.05 -16.39 -15.51
N THR A 167 10.41 -15.87 -16.68
CA THR A 167 10.83 -14.48 -16.86
C THR A 167 9.75 -13.51 -16.34
N GLY A 168 10.19 -12.57 -15.50
CA GLY A 168 9.31 -11.59 -14.85
C GLY A 168 8.74 -12.06 -13.49
N LEU A 169 8.96 -13.31 -13.10
CA LEU A 169 8.55 -13.86 -11.80
C LEU A 169 9.72 -14.11 -10.84
N GLU A 170 10.94 -13.73 -11.21
CA GLU A 170 12.15 -13.93 -10.40
C GLU A 170 12.01 -13.26 -9.02
N SER A 171 11.40 -12.09 -8.96
CA SER A 171 11.15 -11.39 -7.71
C SER A 171 10.22 -12.18 -6.78
N PHE A 172 9.25 -12.90 -7.34
CA PHE A 172 8.34 -13.75 -6.57
C PHE A 172 9.09 -14.95 -5.99
N ILE A 173 9.96 -15.59 -6.79
CA ILE A 173 10.81 -16.69 -6.34
C ILE A 173 11.76 -16.23 -5.23
N ASN A 174 12.37 -15.06 -5.38
CA ASN A 174 13.24 -14.50 -4.36
C ASN A 174 12.51 -14.17 -3.07
N ALA A 175 11.30 -13.68 -3.15
CA ALA A 175 10.48 -13.32 -2.00
C ALA A 175 9.96 -14.54 -1.24
N PHE A 176 9.43 -15.55 -1.97
CA PHE A 176 8.70 -16.69 -1.38
C PHE A 176 9.47 -18.03 -1.45
N GLY A 177 10.68 -18.04 -2.02
CA GLY A 177 11.52 -19.23 -2.18
C GLY A 177 11.32 -19.96 -3.51
N GLY A 178 12.28 -20.82 -3.86
CA GLY A 178 12.31 -21.52 -5.17
C GLY A 178 11.10 -22.40 -5.43
N ASN A 179 10.49 -22.98 -4.40
CA ASN A 179 9.24 -23.72 -4.50
C ASN A 179 8.00 -22.82 -4.49
N ALA A 180 8.19 -21.50 -4.35
CA ALA A 180 7.12 -20.48 -4.23
C ALA A 180 6.02 -20.91 -3.24
N GLU A 181 6.40 -21.48 -2.11
CA GLU A 181 5.46 -21.96 -1.09
C GLU A 181 4.91 -20.77 -0.30
N ILE A 182 3.59 -20.55 -0.43
CA ILE A 182 2.92 -19.47 0.30
C ILE A 182 2.58 -19.96 1.69
N THR A 183 3.15 -19.29 2.69
CA THR A 183 2.87 -19.58 4.10
C THR A 183 1.67 -18.77 4.60
N GLU A 184 1.11 -19.13 5.76
CA GLU A 184 -0.03 -18.41 6.34
C GLU A 184 0.23 -16.91 6.57
N LYS A 185 1.50 -16.54 6.86
CA LYS A 185 1.89 -15.12 7.04
C LYS A 185 1.96 -14.33 5.73
N ASP A 186 1.93 -15.02 4.59
CA ASP A 186 2.01 -14.44 3.26
C ASP A 186 0.67 -14.48 2.51
N SER A 187 -0.23 -15.39 2.92
CA SER A 187 -1.58 -15.53 2.36
C SER A 187 -2.51 -14.42 2.83
N ILE A 188 -2.99 -13.59 1.90
CA ILE A 188 -3.93 -12.52 2.24
C ILE A 188 -5.25 -13.09 2.74
N PHE A 189 -5.70 -14.23 2.19
CA PHE A 189 -6.91 -14.92 2.65
C PHE A 189 -6.80 -15.33 4.12
N LYS A 190 -5.67 -15.94 4.52
CA LYS A 190 -5.43 -16.36 5.90
C LYS A 190 -5.28 -15.19 6.87
N LEU A 191 -4.57 -14.15 6.44
CA LEU A 191 -4.42 -12.93 7.24
C LEU A 191 -5.77 -12.24 7.46
N LEU A 192 -6.62 -12.15 6.43
CA LEU A 192 -7.94 -11.55 6.52
C LEU A 192 -8.88 -12.36 7.43
N GLU A 193 -8.83 -13.69 7.32
CA GLU A 193 -9.55 -14.61 8.21
C GLU A 193 -9.11 -14.44 9.68
N LYS A 194 -7.80 -14.24 9.93
CA LYS A 194 -7.28 -13.98 11.27
C LYS A 194 -7.77 -12.64 11.83
N VAL A 195 -7.69 -11.58 11.03
CA VAL A 195 -8.11 -10.22 11.42
C VAL A 195 -9.61 -10.16 11.68
N SER A 196 -10.43 -10.89 10.92
CA SER A 196 -11.89 -10.89 11.12
C SER A 196 -12.33 -11.45 12.48
N LYS A 197 -11.44 -12.14 13.20
CA LYS A 197 -11.68 -12.67 14.56
C LYS A 197 -11.33 -11.69 15.68
N LEU A 198 -10.69 -10.56 15.33
CA LEU A 198 -10.37 -9.50 16.29
C LEU A 198 -11.64 -8.69 16.64
N PRO A 199 -11.67 -8.03 17.80
CA PRO A 199 -12.66 -7.00 18.10
C PRO A 199 -12.75 -5.95 16.98
N ALA A 200 -13.93 -5.43 16.72
CA ALA A 200 -14.18 -4.54 15.59
C ALA A 200 -13.29 -3.28 15.59
N ASP A 201 -13.02 -2.73 16.78
CA ASP A 201 -12.15 -1.56 17.00
C ASP A 201 -10.65 -1.86 16.77
N GLN A 202 -10.25 -3.12 16.80
CA GLN A 202 -8.89 -3.57 16.52
C GLN A 202 -8.68 -3.95 15.05
N GLN A 203 -9.74 -4.13 14.28
CA GLN A 203 -9.64 -4.38 12.84
C GLN A 203 -9.26 -3.09 12.11
N PRO A 204 -8.40 -3.14 11.06
CA PRO A 204 -8.21 -2.00 10.19
C PRO A 204 -9.46 -1.81 9.29
N ARG A 205 -9.82 -0.57 9.01
CA ARG A 205 -10.79 -0.27 7.96
C ARG A 205 -10.15 -0.53 6.60
N ILE A 206 -10.88 -1.09 5.63
CA ILE A 206 -10.30 -1.55 4.38
C ILE A 206 -11.09 -1.01 3.18
N ARG A 207 -10.37 -0.36 2.25
CA ARG A 207 -10.89 0.01 0.91
C ARG A 207 -9.99 -0.57 -0.17
N SER A 208 -10.34 -1.76 -0.68
CA SER A 208 -9.67 -2.33 -1.84
C SER A 208 -10.17 -1.69 -3.11
N MET A 209 -9.28 -1.38 -4.05
CA MET A 209 -9.63 -0.71 -5.31
C MET A 209 -8.96 -1.39 -6.50
N CYS A 210 -9.72 -1.61 -7.60
CA CYS A 210 -9.17 -2.22 -8.80
C CYS A 210 -9.90 -1.75 -10.05
N GLY A 211 -9.16 -1.53 -11.13
CA GLY A 211 -9.71 -1.25 -12.45
C GLY A 211 -10.32 -2.50 -13.07
N LYS A 212 -11.49 -2.36 -13.73
CA LYS A 212 -12.20 -3.50 -14.34
C LYS A 212 -11.44 -4.11 -15.53
N GLN A 213 -10.55 -3.34 -16.17
CA GLN A 213 -9.71 -3.75 -17.27
C GLN A 213 -8.27 -4.10 -16.83
N ASP A 214 -8.04 -4.31 -15.54
CA ASP A 214 -6.73 -4.72 -15.01
C ASP A 214 -6.53 -6.22 -15.22
N GLU A 215 -6.01 -6.57 -16.39
CA GLU A 215 -5.82 -7.97 -16.81
C GLU A 215 -4.42 -8.52 -16.47
N LEU A 216 -3.51 -7.68 -15.97
CA LEU A 216 -2.16 -8.12 -15.61
C LEU A 216 -2.24 -9.28 -14.62
N ILE A 217 -1.71 -10.45 -15.00
CA ILE A 217 -1.79 -11.70 -14.20
C ILE A 217 -3.17 -11.96 -13.57
N GLY A 218 -4.25 -11.47 -14.18
CA GLY A 218 -5.62 -11.62 -13.69
C GLY A 218 -5.94 -10.83 -12.42
N ILE A 219 -5.27 -9.70 -12.17
CA ILE A 219 -5.44 -8.86 -10.94
C ILE A 219 -6.91 -8.53 -10.69
N TYR A 220 -7.66 -8.10 -11.69
CA TYR A 220 -9.08 -7.83 -11.49
C TYR A 220 -9.85 -9.05 -10.98
N LYS A 221 -9.62 -10.23 -11.56
CA LYS A 221 -10.28 -11.48 -11.15
C LYS A 221 -9.87 -11.87 -9.71
N GLN A 222 -8.61 -11.65 -9.34
CA GLN A 222 -8.12 -11.89 -7.98
C GLN A 222 -8.85 -10.99 -6.98
N ASN A 223 -8.99 -9.69 -7.29
CA ASN A 223 -9.68 -8.74 -6.40
C ASN A 223 -11.19 -9.03 -6.29
N VAL A 224 -11.84 -9.49 -7.37
CA VAL A 224 -13.24 -9.96 -7.30
C VAL A 224 -13.37 -11.23 -6.44
N LYS A 225 -12.41 -12.16 -6.54
CA LYS A 225 -12.37 -13.36 -5.67
C LYS A 225 -12.18 -12.97 -4.21
N MET A 226 -11.26 -12.04 -3.93
CA MET A 226 -11.01 -11.50 -2.59
C MET A 226 -12.25 -10.80 -2.02
N ASP A 227 -12.95 -9.99 -2.80
CA ASP A 227 -14.20 -9.32 -2.39
C ASP A 227 -15.28 -10.33 -1.99
N ARG A 228 -15.46 -11.38 -2.80
CA ARG A 228 -16.41 -12.46 -2.46
C ARG A 228 -16.06 -13.14 -1.15
N PHE A 229 -14.77 -13.43 -0.95
CA PHE A 229 -14.29 -14.05 0.28
C PHE A 229 -14.46 -13.11 1.48
N ALA A 230 -14.03 -11.85 1.37
CA ALA A 230 -14.14 -10.86 2.43
C ALA A 230 -15.58 -10.67 2.93
N LYS A 231 -16.56 -10.72 2.02
CA LYS A 231 -17.99 -10.64 2.34
C LYS A 231 -18.54 -11.83 3.13
N THR A 232 -17.81 -12.94 3.22
CA THR A 232 -18.17 -14.08 4.09
C THR A 232 -17.66 -13.93 5.51
N LEU A 233 -16.82 -12.95 5.78
CA LEU A 233 -16.17 -12.75 7.07
C LEU A 233 -16.80 -11.58 7.84
N PRO A 234 -16.79 -11.60 9.18
CA PRO A 234 -17.33 -10.54 10.02
C PRO A 234 -16.35 -9.34 10.11
N LEU A 235 -16.07 -8.73 8.98
CA LEU A 235 -15.20 -7.54 8.91
C LEU A 235 -16.00 -6.29 9.31
N ALA A 236 -15.41 -5.47 10.18
CA ALA A 236 -16.06 -4.28 10.71
C ALA A 236 -16.30 -3.20 9.64
N ASP A 237 -15.32 -2.98 8.76
CA ASP A 237 -15.43 -1.99 7.69
C ASP A 237 -14.57 -2.42 6.49
N TYR A 238 -15.21 -3.12 5.57
CA TYR A 238 -14.62 -3.53 4.30
C TYR A 238 -15.49 -3.11 3.12
N LYS A 239 -14.87 -2.50 2.08
CA LYS A 239 -15.52 -2.29 0.78
C LYS A 239 -14.51 -2.51 -0.34
N PHE A 240 -15.00 -3.06 -1.45
CA PHE A 240 -14.31 -3.15 -2.71
C PHE A 240 -14.90 -2.13 -3.68
N TRP A 241 -14.05 -1.23 -4.18
CA TRP A 241 -14.41 -0.24 -5.17
C TRP A 241 -13.78 -0.57 -6.51
N GLN A 242 -14.58 -0.49 -7.56
CA GLN A 242 -14.15 -0.80 -8.91
C GLN A 242 -14.77 0.14 -9.92
N TRP A 243 -13.98 0.60 -10.86
CA TRP A 243 -14.43 1.43 -11.98
C TRP A 243 -13.58 1.13 -13.21
N ASP A 244 -13.91 1.72 -14.37
CA ASP A 244 -13.18 1.52 -15.60
C ASP A 244 -11.75 2.08 -15.50
N GLY A 245 -10.77 1.27 -15.86
CA GLY A 245 -9.36 1.54 -15.79
C GLY A 245 -8.54 0.26 -15.84
N ALA A 246 -7.29 0.38 -16.26
CA ALA A 246 -6.33 -0.71 -16.37
C ALA A 246 -5.26 -0.62 -15.28
N HIS A 247 -4.15 -1.35 -15.45
CA HIS A 247 -2.99 -1.31 -14.55
C HIS A 247 -2.10 -0.09 -14.84
N GLU A 248 -2.59 1.09 -14.53
CA GLU A 248 -1.99 2.36 -14.97
C GLU A 248 -2.15 3.51 -13.98
N TYR A 249 -1.31 4.55 -14.14
CA TYR A 249 -1.30 5.69 -13.22
C TYR A 249 -2.57 6.54 -13.29
N SER A 250 -3.26 6.60 -14.41
CA SER A 250 -4.56 7.29 -14.54
C SER A 250 -5.61 6.69 -13.60
N PHE A 251 -5.60 5.36 -13.43
CA PHE A 251 -6.44 4.69 -12.42
C PHE A 251 -5.97 4.99 -11.00
N TRP A 252 -4.66 4.85 -10.75
CA TRP A 252 -4.11 4.98 -9.39
C TRP A 252 -4.16 6.40 -8.85
N ASP A 253 -4.01 7.43 -9.68
CA ASP A 253 -4.16 8.83 -9.25
C ASP A 253 -5.58 9.08 -8.69
N ARG A 254 -6.60 8.56 -9.37
CA ARG A 254 -7.97 8.60 -8.87
C ARG A 254 -8.14 7.75 -7.60
N ALA A 255 -7.55 6.55 -7.57
CA ALA A 255 -7.64 5.65 -6.43
C ALA A 255 -7.03 6.27 -5.15
N VAL A 256 -5.93 7.01 -5.27
CA VAL A 256 -5.32 7.72 -4.14
C VAL A 256 -6.21 8.84 -3.62
N LEU A 257 -6.88 9.59 -4.48
CA LEU A 257 -7.84 10.58 -4.03
C LEU A 257 -8.93 9.95 -3.16
N HIS A 258 -9.47 8.80 -3.61
CA HIS A 258 -10.44 8.03 -2.83
C HIS A 258 -9.85 7.46 -1.53
N ALA A 259 -8.60 6.98 -1.56
CA ALA A 259 -7.92 6.48 -0.37
C ALA A 259 -7.75 7.57 0.70
N ILE A 260 -7.30 8.76 0.30
CA ILE A 260 -7.13 9.89 1.23
C ILE A 260 -8.48 10.32 1.83
N ALA A 261 -9.52 10.41 1.01
CA ALA A 261 -10.87 10.72 1.48
C ALA A 261 -11.35 9.68 2.51
N PHE A 262 -11.18 8.41 2.20
CA PHE A 262 -11.52 7.32 3.09
C PHE A 262 -10.73 7.35 4.42
N PHE A 263 -9.44 7.62 4.39
CA PHE A 263 -8.62 7.71 5.60
C PHE A 263 -9.10 8.78 6.56
N LEU A 264 -9.56 9.89 6.01
CA LEU A 264 -10.03 11.06 6.77
C LEU A 264 -11.53 11.03 7.09
N GLU A 265 -12.20 9.91 6.81
CA GLU A 265 -13.65 9.74 7.02
C GLU A 265 -14.51 10.78 6.27
N ASN A 266 -13.95 11.34 5.24
CA ASN A 266 -14.68 12.22 4.33
C ASN A 266 -15.36 11.34 3.27
N ASP A 267 -16.64 11.09 3.40
CA ASP A 267 -17.44 10.43 2.35
C ASP A 267 -17.54 11.38 1.15
N TYR A 268 -16.58 11.28 0.24
CA TYR A 268 -16.72 11.93 -1.07
C TYR A 268 -17.61 11.04 -1.97
N ASP A 269 -18.82 11.52 -2.25
CA ASP A 269 -19.60 11.04 -3.39
C ASP A 269 -18.78 11.33 -4.67
N GLU A 270 -18.83 10.42 -5.63
CA GLU A 270 -18.17 10.56 -6.95
C GLU A 270 -18.58 11.86 -7.68
N LYS A 271 -19.80 12.35 -7.41
CA LYS A 271 -20.31 13.63 -7.91
C LYS A 271 -19.61 14.84 -7.27
N GLU A 272 -19.21 14.76 -6.01
CA GLU A 272 -18.47 15.82 -5.33
C GLU A 272 -17.02 15.92 -5.80
N ILE A 273 -16.38 14.78 -6.11
CA ILE A 273 -15.03 14.76 -6.72
C ILE A 273 -15.04 15.45 -8.10
N ARG A 274 -16.09 15.25 -8.89
CA ARG A 274 -16.28 15.98 -10.17
C ARG A 274 -16.51 17.48 -9.95
N LYS A 275 -17.29 17.86 -8.95
CA LYS A 275 -17.54 19.25 -8.58
C LYS A 275 -16.25 19.96 -8.17
N TRP A 276 -15.38 19.30 -7.42
CA TRP A 276 -14.07 19.80 -7.01
C TRP A 276 -13.11 20.08 -8.18
N ARG A 277 -13.25 19.36 -9.30
CA ARG A 277 -12.53 19.63 -10.56
C ARG A 277 -13.10 20.80 -11.34
N CYS A 278 -14.41 20.99 -11.34
CA CYS A 278 -15.09 22.02 -12.15
C CYS A 278 -15.20 23.39 -11.47
N GLU A 279 -15.17 23.48 -10.16
CA GLU A 279 -15.28 24.75 -9.42
C GLU A 279 -13.94 25.51 -9.29
N ARG A 280 -12.86 24.96 -9.83
CA ARG A 280 -11.51 25.59 -9.85
C ARG A 280 -10.99 25.91 -11.25
N GLU A 281 -11.79 25.66 -12.31
CA GLU A 281 -11.58 26.19 -13.64
C GLU A 281 -12.39 27.49 -13.80
#